data_94badf8575f2ea5aafe7b52bfbff574b
#
_entry.id   94badf8575f2ea5aafe7b52bfbff574b
#
_cell.length_a   1.000
_cell.length_b   1.000
_cell.length_c   1.000
_cell.angle_alpha   90.00
_cell.angle_beta   90.00
_cell.angle_gamma   90.00
#
_symmetry.space_group_name_H-M   'P 1'
#
loop_
_entity.id
_entity.type
_entity.pdbx_description
1 polymer ?
#
loop_
_entity_poly.entity_id
_entity_poly.type
_entity_poly.pdbx_seq_one_letter_code
_entity_poly.pdbx_strand_id
1 'polypeptide(L)'
;MGTRRRPVIVLGPVALKIARNAEGRACNRYEAELYRNTTPRRRAMLCPVLWASSGGLLLIMRAVVPLTEMMSPVEYLTAANEWGAIPGEDGCPFEPKTSDWGWYKGRRVALDYIIRRRHGVMIRWGK
;
A
#
# COMPACT_ATOMS: atom_id res chain seq x y z
N MET A 1 -7.12 -15.20 -13.38
CA MET A 1 -6.50 -14.52 -13.07
C MET A 1 -7.05 -13.48 -12.29
N GLY A 2 -6.91 -12.52 -12.13
CA GLY A 2 -7.52 -11.47 -11.40
C GLY A 2 -7.94 -11.71 -9.98
N THR A 3 -7.48 -12.78 -9.42
CA THR A 3 -7.95 -13.15 -8.08
C THR A 3 -7.18 -12.45 -6.98
N ARG A 4 -6.17 -11.66 -7.33
CA ARG A 4 -5.44 -10.89 -6.33
C ARG A 4 -6.22 -9.68 -5.82
N ARG A 5 -7.27 -9.31 -6.55
CA ARG A 5 -8.09 -8.18 -6.15
C ARG A 5 -8.82 -8.51 -4.85
N ARG A 6 -8.83 -7.55 -3.94
CA ARG A 6 -9.47 -7.71 -2.65
C ARG A 6 -10.66 -6.77 -2.55
N PRO A 7 -11.83 -7.27 -2.08
CA PRO A 7 -12.94 -6.37 -1.78
C PRO A 7 -12.53 -5.37 -0.71
N VAL A 8 -12.98 -4.13 -0.88
CA VAL A 8 -12.74 -3.07 0.11
C VAL A 8 -14.08 -2.53 0.54
N ILE A 9 -14.33 -2.55 1.84
CA ILE A 9 -15.57 -2.03 2.41
C ILE A 9 -15.21 -0.85 3.29
N VAL A 10 -15.84 0.29 3.01
CA VAL A 10 -15.60 1.51 3.80
C VAL A 10 -16.71 1.66 4.80
N LEU A 11 -16.34 1.74 6.08
CA LEU A 11 -17.28 1.90 7.19
C LEU A 11 -16.81 3.11 8.00
N GLY A 12 -17.39 4.29 7.70
CA GLY A 12 -17.00 5.50 8.39
C GLY A 12 -15.53 5.81 8.19
N PRO A 13 -14.75 5.93 9.28
CA PRO A 13 -13.35 6.31 9.16
C PRO A 13 -12.41 5.15 8.83
N VAL A 14 -12.93 3.96 8.60
CA VAL A 14 -12.07 2.81 8.35
C VAL A 14 -12.44 2.12 7.04
N ALA A 15 -11.46 1.45 6.46
CA ALA A 15 -11.63 0.65 5.26
C ALA A 15 -11.13 -0.76 5.57
N LEU A 16 -11.89 -1.75 5.14
CA LEU A 16 -11.56 -3.15 5.36
C LEU A 16 -11.18 -3.78 4.04
N LYS A 17 -10.01 -4.39 3.98
CA LYS A 17 -9.58 -5.18 2.84
C LYS A 17 -9.71 -6.64 3.20
N ILE A 18 -10.53 -7.36 2.45
CA ILE A 18 -10.86 -8.75 2.75
C ILE A 18 -10.16 -9.64 1.74
N ALA A 19 -9.38 -10.59 2.22
CA ALA A 19 -8.69 -11.53 1.33
C ALA A 19 -9.66 -12.61 0.88
N ARG A 20 -9.59 -12.95 -0.41
CA ARG A 20 -10.44 -13.98 -0.99
C ARG A 20 -9.68 -15.26 -1.27
N ASN A 21 -8.35 -15.20 -1.19
CA ASN A 21 -7.51 -16.35 -1.51
C ASN A 21 -6.15 -16.17 -0.86
N ALA A 22 -5.25 -17.11 -1.12
CA ALA A 22 -3.92 -17.06 -0.52
C ALA A 22 -3.12 -15.83 -0.93
N GLU A 23 -3.27 -15.40 -2.19
CA GLU A 23 -2.58 -14.20 -2.64
C GLU A 23 -3.07 -12.97 -1.90
N GLY A 24 -4.38 -12.86 -1.72
CA GLY A 24 -4.95 -11.73 -0.97
C GLY A 24 -4.48 -11.72 0.46
N ARG A 25 -4.40 -12.89 1.09
CA ARG A 25 -3.90 -12.98 2.46
C ARG A 25 -2.44 -12.54 2.53
N ALA A 26 -1.64 -12.94 1.55
CA ALA A 26 -0.24 -12.51 1.51
C ALA A 26 -0.14 -11.00 1.35
N CYS A 27 -1.00 -10.40 0.54
CA CYS A 27 -1.03 -8.93 0.38
C CYS A 27 -1.35 -8.25 1.70
N ASN A 28 -2.37 -8.74 2.40
CA ASN A 28 -2.75 -8.13 3.68
C ASN A 28 -1.63 -8.26 4.70
N ARG A 29 -0.98 -9.41 4.77
CA ARG A 29 0.15 -9.58 5.69
C ARG A 29 1.31 -8.68 5.32
N TYR A 30 1.62 -8.58 4.02
CA TYR A 30 2.72 -7.73 3.57
C TYR A 30 2.47 -6.27 3.94
N GLU A 31 1.27 -5.77 3.69
CA GLU A 31 0.97 -4.38 3.98
C GLU A 31 1.04 -4.10 5.48
N ALA A 32 0.52 -5.00 6.29
CA ALA A 32 0.56 -4.84 7.73
C ALA A 32 2.01 -4.86 8.25
N GLU A 33 2.82 -5.77 7.74
CA GLU A 33 4.20 -5.88 8.18
C GLU A 33 5.04 -4.70 7.72
N LEU A 34 4.84 -4.25 6.50
CA LEU A 34 5.56 -3.08 6.01
C LEU A 34 5.25 -1.87 6.87
N TYR A 35 3.96 -1.64 7.15
CA TYR A 35 3.57 -0.48 7.94
C TYR A 35 4.17 -0.55 9.34
N ARG A 36 4.14 -1.74 9.96
CA ARG A 36 4.62 -1.90 11.32
C ARG A 36 6.13 -1.78 11.44
N ASN A 37 6.86 -2.29 10.45
CA ASN A 37 8.31 -2.43 10.56
C ASN A 37 9.12 -1.35 9.86
N THR A 38 8.49 -0.46 9.13
CA THR A 38 9.23 0.58 8.42
C THR A 38 9.57 1.73 9.35
N THR A 39 10.37 2.68 8.86
CA THR A 39 10.77 3.84 9.65
C THR A 39 9.60 4.80 9.80
N PRO A 40 9.61 5.68 10.83
CA PRO A 40 8.55 6.67 10.97
C PRO A 40 8.40 7.57 9.76
N ARG A 41 9.51 7.92 9.11
CA ARG A 41 9.47 8.74 7.90
C ARG A 41 8.72 8.05 6.78
N ARG A 42 9.03 6.78 6.55
CA ARG A 42 8.36 6.00 5.51
C ARG A 42 6.91 5.72 5.88
N ARG A 43 6.66 5.49 7.16
CA ARG A 43 5.30 5.20 7.61
C ARG A 43 4.37 6.38 7.35
N ALA A 44 4.89 7.60 7.40
CA ALA A 44 4.09 8.78 7.11
C ALA A 44 3.62 8.84 5.66
N MET A 45 4.25 8.06 4.77
CA MET A 45 3.86 7.99 3.37
C MET A 45 2.88 6.86 3.08
N LEU A 46 2.52 6.09 4.09
CA LEU A 46 1.64 4.94 3.93
C LEU A 46 0.30 5.21 4.60
N CYS A 47 -0.77 4.70 4.00
CA CYS A 47 -2.07 4.77 4.65
C CYS A 47 -2.00 3.98 5.95
N PRO A 48 -2.46 4.57 7.06
CA PRO A 48 -2.32 3.89 8.34
C PRO A 48 -3.04 2.55 8.38
N VAL A 49 -2.35 1.53 8.85
CA VAL A 49 -2.91 0.21 9.13
C VAL A 49 -3.29 0.19 10.60
N LEU A 50 -4.55 -0.08 10.88
CA LEU A 50 -5.05 -0.08 12.25
C LEU A 50 -5.00 -1.48 12.86
N TRP A 51 -5.22 -2.51 12.05
CA TRP A 51 -5.25 -3.86 12.56
C TRP A 51 -5.21 -4.85 11.41
N ALA A 52 -4.67 -6.02 11.63
CA ALA A 52 -4.66 -7.10 10.66
C ALA A 52 -4.80 -8.42 11.40
N SER A 53 -5.59 -9.32 10.83
CA SER A 53 -5.67 -10.67 11.38
C SER A 53 -4.36 -11.40 11.10
N SER A 54 -4.01 -12.35 11.96
CA SER A 54 -2.73 -13.04 11.86
C SER A 54 -2.59 -13.81 10.57
N GLY A 55 -3.68 -14.33 10.05
CA GLY A 55 -3.65 -15.06 8.79
C GLY A 55 -3.80 -14.21 7.56
N GLY A 56 -3.96 -12.90 7.71
CA GLY A 56 -4.11 -12.01 6.58
C GLY A 56 -5.50 -11.98 5.96
N LEU A 57 -6.47 -12.60 6.60
CA LEU A 57 -7.81 -12.61 6.04
C LEU A 57 -8.41 -11.21 6.01
N LEU A 58 -8.14 -10.40 7.01
CA LEU A 58 -8.71 -9.07 7.15
C LEU A 58 -7.63 -8.06 7.48
N LEU A 59 -7.66 -6.93 6.77
CA LEU A 59 -6.79 -5.80 7.04
C LEU A 59 -7.67 -4.57 7.23
N ILE A 60 -7.48 -3.86 8.32
CA ILE A 60 -8.25 -2.66 8.62
C ILE A 60 -7.31 -1.46 8.53
N MET A 61 -7.66 -0.51 7.68
CA MET A 61 -6.88 0.70 7.45
C MET A 61 -7.75 1.92 7.63
N ARG A 62 -7.14 3.09 7.70
CA ARG A 62 -7.91 4.33 7.67
C ARG A 62 -8.56 4.48 6.31
N ALA A 63 -9.79 4.98 6.27
CA ALA A 63 -10.40 5.39 5.04
C ALA A 63 -9.83 6.76 4.65
N VAL A 64 -9.42 6.90 3.40
CA VAL A 64 -8.82 8.14 2.91
C VAL A 64 -9.52 8.57 1.64
N VAL A 65 -9.35 9.84 1.29
CA VAL A 65 -9.98 10.40 0.09
C VAL A 65 -9.14 10.00 -1.13
N PRO A 66 -9.72 9.27 -2.09
CA PRO A 66 -8.94 8.85 -3.26
C PRO A 66 -8.44 10.04 -4.08
N LEU A 67 -7.34 9.83 -4.78
CA LEU A 67 -6.89 10.82 -5.75
C LEU A 67 -7.85 10.84 -6.93
N THR A 68 -8.05 12.03 -7.49
CA THR A 68 -8.87 12.17 -8.69
C THR A 68 -8.03 12.20 -9.96
N GLU A 69 -6.72 12.45 -9.81
CA GLU A 69 -5.80 12.50 -10.95
C GLU A 69 -4.55 11.72 -10.63
N MET A 70 -3.98 11.13 -11.67
CA MET A 70 -2.73 10.41 -11.52
C MET A 70 -1.62 11.38 -11.13
N MET A 71 -0.68 10.93 -10.31
CA MET A 71 0.45 11.75 -9.94
C MET A 71 1.29 12.06 -11.17
N SER A 72 1.79 13.29 -11.24
CA SER A 72 2.71 13.67 -12.30
C SER A 72 4.04 12.95 -12.07
N PRO A 73 4.89 12.85 -13.13
CA PRO A 73 6.22 12.26 -12.93
C PRO A 73 7.02 12.95 -11.84
N VAL A 74 6.92 14.27 -11.73
CA VAL A 74 7.64 15.01 -10.69
C VAL A 74 7.12 14.63 -9.31
N GLU A 75 5.81 14.56 -9.16
CA GLU A 75 5.21 14.18 -7.87
C GLU A 75 5.61 12.77 -7.48
N TYR A 76 5.61 11.86 -8.43
CA TYR A 76 5.97 10.48 -8.14
C TYR A 76 7.45 10.38 -7.77
N LEU A 77 8.33 11.07 -8.50
CA LEU A 77 9.75 11.05 -8.18
C LEU A 77 10.04 11.67 -6.82
N THR A 78 9.29 12.70 -6.46
CA THR A 78 9.43 13.30 -5.14
C THR A 78 9.06 12.29 -4.06
N ALA A 79 7.97 11.57 -4.25
CA ALA A 79 7.57 10.55 -3.30
C ALA A 79 8.62 9.43 -3.22
N ALA A 80 9.15 9.00 -4.36
CA ALA A 80 10.17 7.96 -4.38
C ALA A 80 11.43 8.42 -3.65
N ASN A 81 11.81 9.70 -3.82
CA ASN A 81 12.93 10.25 -3.09
C ASN A 81 12.68 10.29 -1.60
N GLU A 82 11.48 10.67 -1.19
CA GLU A 82 11.14 10.69 0.22
C GLU A 82 11.16 9.31 0.83
N TRP A 83 10.75 8.30 0.07
CA TRP A 83 10.82 6.94 0.54
C TRP A 83 12.26 6.55 0.83
N GLY A 84 13.18 6.99 -0.01
CA GLY A 84 14.61 6.78 0.20
C GLY A 84 15.04 5.38 -0.18
N ALA A 85 15.99 5.30 -1.12
CA ALA A 85 16.54 4.00 -1.52
C ALA A 85 17.44 3.46 -0.42
N ILE A 86 17.33 2.17 -0.15
CA ILE A 86 18.21 1.47 0.78
C ILE A 86 18.94 0.41 -0.02
N PRO A 87 20.27 0.30 0.10
CA PRO A 87 21.00 -0.74 -0.63
C PRO A 87 20.39 -2.11 -0.36
N GLY A 88 20.14 -2.85 -1.43
CA GLY A 88 19.53 -4.17 -1.34
C GLY A 88 18.03 -4.20 -1.49
N GLU A 89 17.38 -3.05 -1.51
CA GLU A 89 15.95 -2.96 -1.76
C GLU A 89 15.69 -2.83 -3.25
N ASP A 90 14.52 -3.27 -3.66
CA ASP A 90 14.10 -3.22 -5.05
C ASP A 90 13.19 -2.01 -5.33
N GLY A 91 13.51 -0.87 -4.78
CA GLY A 91 12.78 0.35 -5.04
C GLY A 91 11.61 0.57 -4.10
N CYS A 92 10.77 1.55 -4.40
CA CYS A 92 9.64 1.87 -3.55
C CYS A 92 8.45 0.95 -3.86
N PRO A 93 7.59 0.69 -2.86
CA PRO A 93 6.53 -0.30 -3.01
C PRO A 93 5.22 0.28 -3.54
N PHE A 94 5.26 1.32 -4.34
CA PHE A 94 4.04 1.93 -4.83
C PHE A 94 4.22 2.43 -6.27
N GLU A 95 3.09 2.66 -6.93
CA GLU A 95 3.04 3.16 -8.29
C GLU A 95 2.23 4.46 -8.32
N PRO A 96 2.29 5.24 -9.42
CA PRO A 96 1.60 6.53 -9.47
C PRO A 96 0.12 6.48 -9.81
N LYS A 97 -0.51 5.32 -9.78
CA LYS A 97 -1.92 5.19 -10.14
C LYS A 97 -2.83 5.83 -9.09
N THR A 98 -3.94 6.40 -9.55
CA THR A 98 -4.89 7.02 -8.62
C THR A 98 -5.44 6.03 -7.61
N SER A 99 -5.62 4.77 -8.01
CA SER A 99 -6.17 3.75 -7.11
C SER A 99 -5.20 3.34 -6.02
N ASP A 100 -3.91 3.70 -6.16
CA ASP A 100 -2.90 3.31 -5.18
C ASP A 100 -2.61 4.39 -4.15
N TRP A 101 -3.25 5.55 -4.24
CA TRP A 101 -2.97 6.69 -3.38
C TRP A 101 -4.24 7.37 -2.91
N GLY A 102 -4.14 8.06 -1.78
CA GLY A 102 -5.23 8.88 -1.28
C GLY A 102 -4.69 10.01 -0.43
N TRP A 103 -5.60 10.89 0.00
CA TRP A 103 -5.26 12.01 0.86
C TRP A 103 -5.59 11.66 2.31
N TYR A 104 -4.63 11.86 3.20
CA TYR A 104 -4.82 11.65 4.62
C TYR A 104 -4.13 12.80 5.37
N LYS A 105 -4.93 13.59 6.10
CA LYS A 105 -4.42 14.71 6.89
C LYS A 105 -3.55 15.64 6.05
N GLY A 106 -4.00 15.93 4.84
CA GLY A 106 -3.35 16.90 3.97
C GLY A 106 -2.15 16.39 3.20
N ARG A 107 -1.86 15.09 3.25
CA ARG A 107 -0.75 14.54 2.47
C ARG A 107 -1.17 13.29 1.73
N ARG A 108 -0.43 12.99 0.67
CA ARG A 108 -0.67 11.77 -0.09
C ARG A 108 -0.12 10.59 0.68
N VAL A 109 -0.90 9.51 0.74
CA VAL A 109 -0.45 8.26 1.34
C VAL A 109 -0.75 7.12 0.38
N ALA A 110 0.12 6.12 0.39
CA ALA A 110 -0.04 4.95 -0.46
C ALA A 110 -1.05 3.99 0.15
N LEU A 111 -1.97 3.50 -0.67
CA LEU A 111 -3.03 2.58 -0.24
C LEU A 111 -2.69 1.13 -0.54
N ASP A 112 -2.03 0.89 -1.67
CA ASP A 112 -1.62 -0.45 -2.06
C ASP A 112 -0.11 -0.49 -2.18
N TYR A 113 0.50 -1.52 -1.58
CA TYR A 113 1.93 -1.67 -1.61
C TYR A 113 2.28 -2.82 -2.54
N ILE A 114 3.40 -2.66 -3.27
CA ILE A 114 3.85 -3.63 -4.25
C ILE A 114 5.06 -4.36 -3.69
N ILE A 115 5.02 -5.68 -3.76
CA ILE A 115 6.17 -6.49 -3.39
C ILE A 115 7.11 -6.54 -4.59
N ARG A 116 8.37 -6.14 -4.38
CA ARG A 116 9.37 -6.18 -5.43
C ARG A 116 10.44 -7.20 -5.10
N ARG A 117 10.89 -7.88 -6.12
CA ARG A 117 11.93 -8.87 -5.97
C ARG A 117 13.29 -8.27 -6.19
N ARG A 118 14.29 -8.90 -5.58
CA ARG A 118 15.66 -8.45 -5.63
C ARG A 118 16.21 -8.31 -7.05
N HIS A 119 15.75 -9.12 -7.97
CA HIS A 119 16.26 -9.09 -9.32
C HIS A 119 15.49 -8.14 -10.23
N GLY A 120 14.74 -7.22 -9.66
CA GLY A 120 13.97 -6.29 -10.44
C GLY A 120 12.65 -6.84 -10.93
N VAL A 121 12.37 -8.08 -10.65
CA VAL A 121 11.08 -8.67 -10.99
C VAL A 121 10.06 -8.16 -10.00
N MET A 122 9.05 -7.50 -10.52
CA MET A 122 8.01 -6.93 -9.67
C MET A 122 6.90 -7.93 -9.49
N ILE A 123 6.54 -8.19 -8.25
CA ILE A 123 5.41 -9.03 -7.93
C ILE A 123 4.33 -8.12 -7.36
N ARG A 124 3.19 -8.12 -8.00
CA ARG A 124 2.09 -7.26 -7.60
C ARG A 124 1.07 -8.11 -6.88
N TRP A 125 0.82 -7.71 -5.65
CA TRP A 125 -0.19 -8.36 -4.83
C TRP A 125 -1.36 -7.42 -4.64
N GLY A 126 -2.56 -7.96 -4.54
CA GLY A 126 -3.74 -7.14 -4.30
C GLY A 126 -4.36 -6.52 -5.53
N LYS A 127 -3.93 -6.90 -6.67
CA LYS A 127 -4.48 -6.33 -7.90
C LYS A 127 -5.45 -7.26 -8.56
#